data_9cdd062a8cffb50f2ef8566286c19508
#
_entry.id   9cdd062a8cffb50f2ef8566286c19508
#
_cell.length_a   1.000
_cell.length_b   1.000
_cell.length_c   1.000
_cell.angle_alpha   90.00
_cell.angle_beta   90.00
_cell.angle_gamma   90.00
#
_symmetry.space_group_name_H-M   'P 1'
#
loop_
_entity.id
_entity.type
_entity.pdbx_description
1 polymer ?
#
loop_
_entity_poly.entity_id
_entity_poly.type
_entity_poly.pdbx_seq_one_letter_code
_entity_poly.pdbx_strand_id
1 'polypeptide(L)'
;MQNIIVSYSVELLKLMGTKLATQIVTEAHSTPSETKLWQAVVMMAFEDCVSNLNDKKSSIAKWDAFKWFHQKDDFENVCYLAEFEPEYVLERFHLAIDNEVIKFNQRQIAWAKYHEALKAYQEETEDKKKRKELRMALEKQRKNLAFSTLKYD
;
A
#
# COMPACT_ATOMS: atom_id res chain seq x y z
N MET A 1 -7.15 31.70 3.10
CA MET A 1 -7.02 30.33 2.62
C MET A 1 -5.58 29.90 2.64
N GLN A 2 -5.27 28.97 3.49
CA GLN A 2 -3.94 28.38 3.49
C GLN A 2 -3.86 27.43 2.31
N ASN A 3 -3.01 27.76 1.33
CA ASN A 3 -2.64 26.82 0.30
C ASN A 3 -1.81 25.70 0.95
N ILE A 4 -2.44 24.56 1.19
CA ILE A 4 -1.69 23.37 1.57
C ILE A 4 -0.95 22.93 0.33
N ILE A 5 0.32 23.34 0.23
CA ILE A 5 1.22 22.81 -0.79
C ILE A 5 1.68 21.46 -0.25
N VAL A 6 1.06 20.38 -0.76
CA VAL A 6 1.57 19.05 -0.51
C VAL A 6 2.81 18.89 -1.36
N SER A 7 3.97 18.88 -0.70
CA SER A 7 5.26 18.69 -1.35
C SER A 7 5.57 17.21 -1.42
N TYR A 8 5.60 16.66 -2.63
CA TYR A 8 6.01 15.27 -2.88
C TYR A 8 7.51 15.20 -3.19
N SER A 9 8.15 14.10 -2.78
CA SER A 9 9.57 13.90 -3.10
C SER A 9 9.79 13.73 -4.60
N VAL A 10 10.99 14.10 -5.07
CA VAL A 10 11.37 13.93 -6.48
C VAL A 10 11.32 12.45 -6.88
N GLU A 11 11.75 11.56 -6.00
CA GLU A 11 11.73 10.11 -6.23
C GLU A 11 10.31 9.60 -6.44
N LEU A 12 9.37 10.05 -5.63
CA LEU A 12 7.96 9.66 -5.75
C LEU A 12 7.35 10.18 -7.06
N LEU A 13 7.62 11.43 -7.42
CA LEU A 13 7.16 12.00 -8.69
C LEU A 13 7.73 11.28 -9.91
N LYS A 14 9.01 10.86 -9.86
CA LYS A 14 9.61 10.02 -10.90
C LYS A 14 8.93 8.67 -11.02
N LEU A 15 8.58 8.06 -9.90
CA LEU A 15 7.87 6.80 -9.86
C LEU A 15 6.51 6.90 -10.55
N MET A 16 5.79 7.99 -10.30
CA MET A 16 4.49 8.26 -10.91
C MET A 16 4.55 8.52 -12.40
N GLY A 17 5.71 8.91 -12.91
CA GLY A 17 5.92 9.22 -14.33
C GLY A 17 5.59 10.66 -14.70
N THR A 18 6.10 11.08 -15.84
CA THR A 18 6.00 12.47 -16.31
C THR A 18 4.56 12.98 -16.41
N LYS A 19 3.64 12.15 -16.89
CA LYS A 19 2.24 12.54 -17.09
C LYS A 19 1.57 12.95 -15.77
N LEU A 20 1.65 12.10 -14.73
CA LEU A 20 1.05 12.39 -13.44
C LEU A 20 1.82 13.47 -12.69
N ALA A 21 3.15 13.45 -12.74
CA ALA A 21 3.97 14.47 -12.10
C ALA A 21 3.68 15.85 -12.67
N THR A 22 3.56 15.97 -13.99
CA THR A 22 3.19 17.22 -14.66
C THR A 22 1.82 17.70 -14.23
N GLN A 23 0.83 16.80 -14.20
CA GLN A 23 -0.53 17.11 -13.77
C GLN A 23 -0.54 17.66 -12.34
N ILE A 24 0.15 16.99 -11.40
CA ILE A 24 0.19 17.39 -10.00
C ILE A 24 0.89 18.75 -9.82
N VAL A 25 2.04 18.94 -10.45
CA VAL A 25 2.88 20.12 -10.26
C VAL A 25 2.34 21.34 -11.00
N THR A 26 1.96 21.19 -12.28
CA THR A 26 1.54 22.31 -13.10
C THR A 26 0.11 22.77 -12.86
N GLU A 27 -0.78 21.86 -12.43
CA GLU A 27 -2.20 22.14 -12.19
C GLU A 27 -2.50 22.39 -10.71
N ALA A 28 -1.48 22.44 -9.85
CA ALA A 28 -1.65 22.52 -8.39
C ALA A 28 -2.50 23.71 -7.94
N HIS A 29 -2.41 24.85 -8.63
CA HIS A 29 -3.16 26.07 -8.28
C HIS A 29 -4.62 26.06 -8.77
N SER A 30 -4.90 25.31 -9.83
CA SER A 30 -6.23 25.23 -10.43
C SER A 30 -7.04 24.01 -9.99
N THR A 31 -6.40 23.04 -9.36
CA THR A 31 -7.03 21.79 -8.93
C THR A 31 -7.87 22.02 -7.67
N PRO A 32 -9.14 21.60 -7.65
CA PRO A 32 -9.97 21.67 -6.45
C PRO A 32 -9.37 20.92 -5.26
N SER A 33 -9.63 21.42 -4.05
CA SER A 33 -9.09 20.82 -2.81
C SER A 33 -9.50 19.37 -2.62
N GLU A 34 -10.73 19.01 -2.99
CA GLU A 34 -11.22 17.65 -2.90
C GLU A 34 -10.43 16.72 -3.84
N THR A 35 -10.18 17.15 -5.07
CA THR A 35 -9.36 16.38 -6.03
C THR A 35 -7.95 16.19 -5.51
N LYS A 36 -7.34 17.23 -4.93
CA LYS A 36 -6.00 17.14 -4.31
C LYS A 36 -5.96 16.11 -3.19
N LEU A 37 -7.03 16.01 -2.41
CA LEU A 37 -7.15 15.02 -1.34
C LEU A 37 -7.07 13.60 -1.91
N TRP A 38 -7.82 13.32 -2.96
CA TRP A 38 -7.80 12.01 -3.60
C TRP A 38 -6.47 11.71 -4.31
N GLN A 39 -5.84 12.73 -4.89
CA GLN A 39 -4.47 12.61 -5.42
C GLN A 39 -3.50 12.22 -4.31
N ALA A 40 -3.62 12.81 -3.13
CA ALA A 40 -2.80 12.47 -1.97
C ALA A 40 -3.01 11.02 -1.52
N VAL A 41 -4.23 10.49 -1.60
CA VAL A 41 -4.52 9.10 -1.29
C VAL A 41 -3.74 8.16 -2.22
N VAL A 42 -3.76 8.41 -3.52
CA VAL A 42 -2.99 7.60 -4.50
C VAL A 42 -1.49 7.70 -4.24
N MET A 43 -0.99 8.92 -4.02
CA MET A 43 0.43 9.15 -3.75
C MET A 43 0.89 8.45 -2.48
N MET A 44 0.08 8.49 -1.41
CA MET A 44 0.37 7.81 -0.16
C MET A 44 0.42 6.30 -0.34
N ALA A 45 -0.47 5.73 -1.15
CA ALA A 45 -0.46 4.31 -1.45
C ALA A 45 0.84 3.88 -2.14
N PHE A 46 1.33 4.67 -3.10
CA PHE A 46 2.64 4.43 -3.71
C PHE A 46 3.78 4.53 -2.69
N GLU A 47 3.76 5.57 -1.87
CA GLU A 47 4.78 5.79 -0.85
C GLU A 47 4.86 4.62 0.13
N ASP A 48 3.71 4.11 0.58
CA ASP A 48 3.64 2.93 1.43
C ASP A 48 4.21 1.69 0.74
N CYS A 49 3.93 1.51 -0.55
CA CYS A 49 4.43 0.38 -1.33
C CYS A 49 5.95 0.39 -1.53
N VAL A 50 6.58 1.56 -1.63
CA VAL A 50 8.03 1.65 -1.83
C VAL A 50 8.82 1.66 -0.52
N SER A 51 8.15 1.72 0.63
CA SER A 51 8.79 1.77 1.94
C SER A 51 9.62 0.51 2.21
N ASN A 52 10.83 0.70 2.73
CA ASN A 52 11.71 -0.38 3.18
C ASN A 52 11.66 -0.58 4.70
N LEU A 53 10.83 0.19 5.40
CA LEU A 53 10.65 0.05 6.84
C LEU A 53 9.99 -1.30 7.14
N ASN A 54 10.51 -1.99 8.15
CA ASN A 54 10.09 -3.35 8.48
C ASN A 54 9.45 -3.49 9.87
N ASP A 55 9.06 -2.37 10.48
CA ASP A 55 8.24 -2.40 11.68
C ASP A 55 6.80 -2.85 11.36
N LYS A 56 6.06 -3.21 12.37
CA LYS A 56 4.69 -3.72 12.23
C LYS A 56 3.80 -2.79 11.43
N LYS A 57 3.71 -1.53 11.84
CA LYS A 57 2.81 -0.54 11.24
C LYS A 57 3.12 -0.29 9.77
N SER A 58 4.40 -0.07 9.45
CA SER A 58 4.84 0.20 8.07
C SER A 58 4.68 -1.01 7.17
N SER A 59 4.94 -2.21 7.69
CA SER A 59 4.80 -3.46 6.93
C SER A 59 3.34 -3.77 6.59
N ILE A 60 2.43 -3.56 7.54
CA ILE A 60 0.99 -3.75 7.32
C ILE A 60 0.45 -2.69 6.36
N ALA A 61 0.85 -1.42 6.51
CA ALA A 61 0.47 -0.34 5.60
C ALA A 61 0.91 -0.64 4.16
N LYS A 62 2.13 -1.14 3.99
CA LYS A 62 2.66 -1.55 2.69
C LYS A 62 1.83 -2.67 2.07
N TRP A 63 1.50 -3.69 2.85
CA TRP A 63 0.70 -4.82 2.37
C TRP A 63 -0.73 -4.38 2.01
N ASP A 64 -1.36 -3.56 2.82
CA ASP A 64 -2.70 -3.04 2.55
C ASP A 64 -2.72 -2.15 1.30
N ALA A 65 -1.73 -1.29 1.12
CA ALA A 65 -1.59 -0.45 -0.08
C ALA A 65 -1.37 -1.32 -1.32
N PHE A 66 -0.49 -2.32 -1.23
CA PHE A 66 -0.23 -3.24 -2.33
C PHE A 66 -1.50 -3.97 -2.77
N LYS A 67 -2.30 -4.47 -1.84
CA LYS A 67 -3.58 -5.11 -2.13
C LYS A 67 -4.58 -4.13 -2.75
N TRP A 68 -4.58 -2.89 -2.29
CA TRP A 68 -5.51 -1.88 -2.78
C TRP A 68 -5.36 -1.63 -4.29
N PHE A 69 -4.16 -1.62 -4.83
CA PHE A 69 -3.94 -1.50 -6.27
C PHE A 69 -4.60 -2.64 -7.07
N HIS A 70 -4.90 -3.76 -6.44
CA HIS A 70 -5.57 -4.90 -7.06
C HIS A 70 -7.08 -4.93 -6.82
N GLN A 71 -7.62 -4.00 -6.05
CA GLN A 71 -9.06 -3.85 -5.78
C GLN A 71 -9.68 -2.94 -6.83
N LYS A 72 -10.01 -3.53 -7.97
CA LYS A 72 -10.40 -2.80 -9.19
C LYS A 72 -11.40 -1.68 -8.93
N ASP A 73 -12.52 -1.95 -8.26
CA ASP A 73 -13.61 -0.98 -8.12
C ASP A 73 -13.20 0.21 -7.24
N ASP A 74 -12.62 -0.05 -6.08
CA ASP A 74 -12.19 1.02 -5.17
C ASP A 74 -11.02 1.81 -5.75
N PHE A 75 -10.04 1.13 -6.31
CA PHE A 75 -8.89 1.74 -6.97
C PHE A 75 -9.31 2.68 -8.10
N GLU A 76 -10.18 2.19 -9.01
CA GLU A 76 -10.64 3.00 -10.13
C GLU A 76 -11.44 4.21 -9.67
N ASN A 77 -12.33 4.05 -8.68
CA ASN A 77 -13.11 5.14 -8.13
C ASN A 77 -12.23 6.24 -7.55
N VAL A 78 -11.22 5.88 -6.78
CA VAL A 78 -10.28 6.84 -6.21
C VAL A 78 -9.49 7.56 -7.32
N CYS A 79 -9.03 6.83 -8.33
CA CYS A 79 -8.33 7.43 -9.47
C CYS A 79 -9.22 8.45 -10.20
N TYR A 80 -10.49 8.14 -10.44
CA TYR A 80 -11.41 9.08 -11.06
C TYR A 80 -11.64 10.33 -10.20
N LEU A 81 -11.77 10.18 -8.89
CA LEU A 81 -11.89 11.31 -7.98
C LEU A 81 -10.62 12.16 -7.94
N ALA A 82 -9.46 11.54 -8.16
CA ALA A 82 -8.18 12.23 -8.28
C ALA A 82 -7.92 12.83 -9.66
N GLU A 83 -8.82 12.59 -10.62
CA GLU A 83 -8.66 12.97 -12.03
C GLU A 83 -7.43 12.30 -12.67
N PHE A 84 -7.11 11.10 -12.24
CA PHE A 84 -6.05 10.25 -12.82
C PHE A 84 -6.68 9.16 -13.69
N GLU A 85 -6.00 8.79 -14.76
CA GLU A 85 -6.36 7.62 -15.56
C GLU A 85 -5.95 6.34 -14.81
N PRO A 86 -6.91 5.48 -14.40
CA PRO A 86 -6.57 4.27 -13.62
C PRO A 86 -5.57 3.34 -14.31
N GLU A 87 -5.70 3.18 -15.62
CA GLU A 87 -4.81 2.30 -16.40
C GLU A 87 -3.37 2.78 -16.38
N TYR A 88 -3.16 4.10 -16.47
CA TYR A 88 -1.84 4.68 -16.40
C TYR A 88 -1.23 4.55 -15.00
N VAL A 89 -2.02 4.79 -13.96
CA VAL A 89 -1.56 4.61 -12.57
C VAL A 89 -1.15 3.15 -12.34
N LEU A 90 -1.97 2.21 -12.80
CA LEU A 90 -1.70 0.78 -12.65
C LEU A 90 -0.46 0.35 -13.45
N GLU A 91 -0.24 0.90 -14.64
CA GLU A 91 0.97 0.68 -15.43
C GLU A 91 2.22 1.13 -14.66
N ARG A 92 2.17 2.30 -14.02
CA ARG A 92 3.28 2.81 -13.21
C ARG A 92 3.53 1.93 -11.98
N PHE A 93 2.47 1.41 -11.37
CA PHE A 93 2.57 0.45 -10.28
C PHE A 93 3.27 -0.84 -10.72
N HIS A 94 2.88 -1.41 -11.84
CA HIS A 94 3.51 -2.63 -12.37
C HIS A 94 4.97 -2.39 -12.78
N LEU A 95 5.28 -1.23 -13.36
CA LEU A 95 6.67 -0.86 -13.66
C LEU A 95 7.52 -0.80 -12.40
N ALA A 96 6.99 -0.26 -11.32
CA ALA A 96 7.70 -0.21 -10.05
C ALA A 96 7.98 -1.60 -9.48
N ILE A 97 7.07 -2.55 -9.67
CA ILE A 97 7.28 -3.96 -9.30
C ILE A 97 8.37 -4.58 -10.18
N ASP A 98 8.27 -4.41 -11.49
CA ASP A 98 9.21 -5.00 -12.45
C ASP A 98 10.63 -4.47 -12.28
N ASN A 99 10.78 -3.20 -11.91
CA ASN A 99 12.07 -2.56 -11.65
C ASN A 99 12.55 -2.73 -10.21
N GLU A 100 11.89 -3.58 -9.42
CA GLU A 100 12.23 -3.86 -8.02
C GLU A 100 12.25 -2.64 -7.10
N VAL A 101 11.53 -1.57 -7.47
CA VAL A 101 11.29 -0.43 -6.59
C VAL A 101 10.27 -0.80 -5.51
N ILE A 102 9.25 -1.57 -5.89
CA ILE A 102 8.31 -2.18 -4.96
C ILE A 102 8.71 -3.64 -4.78
N LYS A 103 9.26 -3.97 -3.62
CA LYS A 103 9.55 -5.34 -3.23
C LYS A 103 9.43 -5.48 -1.72
N PHE A 104 9.06 -6.67 -1.28
CA PHE A 104 8.90 -6.97 0.13
C PHE A 104 10.14 -7.69 0.65
N ASN A 105 10.71 -7.20 1.75
CA ASN A 105 11.72 -7.96 2.47
C ASN A 105 11.06 -9.05 3.33
N GLN A 106 11.86 -9.98 3.85
CA GLN A 106 11.32 -11.14 4.57
C GLN A 106 10.55 -10.75 5.83
N ARG A 107 10.98 -9.71 6.54
CA ARG A 107 10.29 -9.25 7.74
C ARG A 107 8.94 -8.60 7.41
N GLN A 108 8.87 -7.84 6.32
CA GLN A 108 7.62 -7.30 5.81
C GLN A 108 6.65 -8.41 5.42
N ILE A 109 7.13 -9.45 4.75
CA ILE A 109 6.34 -10.64 4.39
C ILE A 109 5.82 -11.33 5.65
N ALA A 110 6.65 -11.50 6.67
CA ALA A 110 6.27 -12.14 7.91
C ALA A 110 5.14 -11.37 8.63
N TRP A 111 5.24 -10.03 8.69
CA TRP A 111 4.18 -9.19 9.24
C TRP A 111 2.89 -9.29 8.44
N ALA A 112 2.99 -9.28 7.10
CA ALA A 112 1.82 -9.39 6.24
C ALA A 112 1.08 -10.73 6.45
N LYS A 113 1.81 -11.82 6.49
CA LYS A 113 1.24 -13.16 6.74
C LYS A 113 0.61 -13.28 8.12
N TYR A 114 1.28 -12.73 9.14
CA TYR A 114 0.72 -12.69 10.48
C TYR A 114 -0.58 -11.89 10.53
N HIS A 115 -0.58 -10.72 9.92
CA HIS A 115 -1.76 -9.85 9.87
C HIS A 115 -2.95 -10.54 9.20
N GLU A 116 -2.73 -11.19 8.05
CA GLU A 116 -3.78 -11.92 7.34
C GLU A 116 -4.31 -13.11 8.16
N ALA A 117 -3.43 -13.85 8.82
CA ALA A 117 -3.81 -14.97 9.66
C ALA A 117 -4.63 -14.51 10.88
N LEU A 118 -4.24 -13.41 11.51
CA LEU A 118 -4.96 -12.82 12.64
C LEU A 118 -6.35 -12.35 12.21
N LYS A 119 -6.42 -11.67 11.09
CA LYS A 119 -7.69 -11.18 10.53
C LYS A 119 -8.64 -12.33 10.22
N ALA A 120 -8.15 -13.37 9.55
CA ALA A 120 -8.94 -14.56 9.24
C ALA A 120 -9.48 -15.24 10.52
N TYR A 121 -8.64 -15.36 11.55
CA TYR A 121 -9.06 -15.93 12.84
C TYR A 121 -10.12 -15.07 13.53
N GLN A 122 -9.96 -13.76 13.51
CA GLN A 122 -10.91 -12.84 14.15
C GLN A 122 -12.26 -12.80 13.43
N GLU A 123 -12.28 -12.97 12.12
CA GLU A 123 -13.50 -12.97 11.31
C GLU A 123 -14.31 -14.26 11.41
N GLU A 124 -13.67 -15.40 11.73
CA GLU A 124 -14.36 -16.68 11.87
C GLU A 124 -14.87 -16.87 13.30
N THR A 125 -16.18 -16.72 13.49
CA THR A 125 -16.82 -16.81 14.81
C THR A 125 -17.76 -18.01 14.97
N GLU A 126 -18.16 -18.66 13.87
CA GLU A 126 -19.23 -19.67 13.87
C GLU A 126 -18.72 -21.12 13.80
N ASP A 127 -17.78 -21.41 12.91
CA ASP A 127 -17.27 -22.78 12.72
C ASP A 127 -16.08 -23.04 13.64
N LYS A 128 -16.32 -23.83 14.70
CA LYS A 128 -15.29 -24.16 15.70
C LYS A 128 -14.10 -24.93 15.12
N LYS A 129 -14.35 -25.83 14.16
CA LYS A 129 -13.30 -26.63 13.53
C LYS A 129 -12.40 -25.75 12.68
N LYS A 130 -13.01 -24.90 11.83
CA LYS A 130 -12.31 -23.94 11.00
C LYS A 130 -11.54 -22.92 11.86
N ARG A 131 -12.14 -22.45 12.94
CA ARG A 131 -11.48 -21.53 13.86
C ARG A 131 -10.25 -22.14 14.53
N LYS A 132 -10.29 -23.42 14.85
CA LYS A 132 -9.14 -24.13 15.40
C LYS A 132 -8.01 -24.22 14.37
N GLU A 133 -8.33 -24.53 13.11
CA GLU A 133 -7.34 -24.56 12.02
C GLU A 133 -6.72 -23.18 11.79
N LEU A 134 -7.52 -22.12 11.82
CA LEU A 134 -7.06 -20.74 11.69
C LEU A 134 -6.17 -20.31 12.87
N ARG A 135 -6.48 -20.78 14.07
CA ARG A 135 -5.63 -20.54 15.25
C ARG A 135 -4.27 -21.21 15.09
N MET A 136 -4.22 -22.43 14.57
CA MET A 136 -2.96 -23.13 14.30
C MET A 136 -2.14 -22.40 13.24
N ALA A 137 -2.79 -21.90 12.19
CA ALA A 137 -2.14 -21.09 11.15
C ALA A 137 -1.57 -19.78 11.74
N LEU A 138 -2.32 -19.14 12.62
CA LEU A 138 -1.90 -17.93 13.33
C LEU A 138 -0.65 -18.18 14.19
N GLU A 139 -0.62 -19.28 14.95
CA GLU A 139 0.53 -19.66 15.77
C GLU A 139 1.78 -19.92 14.91
N LYS A 140 1.59 -20.55 13.76
CA LYS A 140 2.68 -20.77 12.80
C LYS A 140 3.26 -19.44 12.31
N GLN A 141 2.41 -18.48 11.93
CA GLN A 141 2.86 -17.17 11.46
C GLN A 141 3.52 -16.36 12.59
N ARG A 142 3.04 -16.51 13.82
CA ARG A 142 3.66 -15.87 14.99
C ARG A 142 5.08 -16.38 15.21
N LYS A 143 5.31 -17.66 15.05
CA LYS A 143 6.65 -18.26 15.13
C LYS A 143 7.56 -17.80 13.99
N ASN A 144 7.04 -17.75 12.77
CA ASN A 144 7.80 -17.25 11.61
C ASN A 144 8.20 -15.79 11.80
N LEU A 145 7.32 -14.97 12.36
CA LEU A 145 7.60 -13.57 12.66
C LEU A 145 8.72 -13.43 13.68
N ALA A 146 8.67 -14.20 14.76
CA ALA A 146 9.72 -14.24 15.78
C ALA A 146 11.07 -14.68 15.18
N PHE A 147 11.05 -15.67 14.30
CA PHE A 147 12.24 -16.16 13.61
C PHE A 147 12.85 -15.10 12.69
N SER A 148 12.02 -14.36 11.96
CA SER A 148 12.49 -13.28 11.09
C SER A 148 13.18 -12.17 11.89
N THR A 149 12.70 -11.88 13.09
CA THR A 149 13.31 -10.91 14.00
C THR A 149 14.70 -11.36 14.43
N LEU A 150 14.84 -12.63 14.80
CA LEU A 150 16.13 -13.20 15.25
C LEU A 150 17.16 -13.32 14.13
N LYS A 151 16.71 -13.53 12.89
CA LYS A 151 17.60 -13.73 11.75
C LYS A 151 18.17 -12.44 11.17
N TYR A 152 17.45 -11.31 11.31
CA TYR A 152 17.79 -10.06 10.64
C TYR A 152 18.08 -8.90 11.59
N ASP A 153 18.10 -9.13 12.89
CA ASP A 153 18.55 -8.15 13.88
C ASP A 153 20.13 -8.19 13.98
#